data_a0a02ac93d5b5a36be9f35ea3cdebde1
#
_entry.id   a0a02ac93d5b5a36be9f35ea3cdebde1
#
_cell.length_a   1.000
_cell.length_b   1.000
_cell.length_c   1.000
_cell.angle_alpha   90.00
_cell.angle_beta   90.00
_cell.angle_gamma   90.00
#
_symmetry.space_group_name_H-M   'P 1'
#
loop_
_entity.id
_entity.type
_entity.pdbx_description
1 polymer ?
#
loop_
_entity_poly.entity_id
_entity_poly.type
_entity_poly.pdbx_seq_one_letter_code
_entity_poly.pdbx_strand_id
1 'polypeptide(L)'
;MHARRARHRYTYREYLDLEATSSTRHEYFDGEIYAMAGGTPEHAMLAAAFISALDRQLGDGDGRVATSDLKVRVLATGLTTYPDVTVLCGPLERDPESTSAVVNPTVLVEVLSDSTEAYDRGEKLEHYLQIPTLQACLLASHREACVELWTRRGEQWQRTEARAGSALRLDAIGCTLDVGAIYQRALGDAAPR
;
A
#
# COMPACT_ATOMS: atom_id res chain seq x y z
N MET A 1 16.11 -26.14 -31.30
CA MET A 1 14.98 -25.20 -31.22
C MET A 1 14.18 -25.59 -29.99
N HIS A 2 14.38 -24.92 -28.84
CA HIS A 2 13.62 -25.22 -27.62
C HIS A 2 12.32 -24.43 -27.70
N ALA A 3 11.20 -25.12 -27.82
CA ALA A 3 9.87 -24.50 -27.70
C ALA A 3 9.77 -23.90 -26.30
N ARG A 4 9.67 -22.56 -26.20
CA ARG A 4 9.25 -21.88 -24.95
C ARG A 4 7.87 -22.43 -24.61
N ARG A 5 7.76 -23.20 -23.52
CA ARG A 5 6.45 -23.51 -22.94
C ARG A 5 5.76 -22.17 -22.68
N ALA A 6 4.60 -21.94 -23.27
CA ALA A 6 3.76 -20.82 -22.94
C ALA A 6 3.47 -20.92 -21.43
N ARG A 7 3.80 -19.86 -20.66
CA ARG A 7 3.40 -19.78 -19.25
C ARG A 7 1.87 -19.72 -19.25
N HIS A 8 1.24 -20.48 -18.36
CA HIS A 8 -0.19 -20.36 -18.11
C HIS A 8 -0.48 -18.94 -17.65
N ARG A 9 -1.44 -18.27 -18.26
CA ARG A 9 -1.96 -16.98 -17.81
C ARG A 9 -3.30 -17.22 -17.15
N TYR A 10 -3.38 -16.84 -15.92
CA TYR A 10 -4.59 -16.95 -15.11
C TYR A 10 -5.56 -15.81 -15.47
N THR A 11 -6.83 -16.13 -15.54
CA THR A 11 -7.89 -15.11 -15.51
C THR A 11 -8.03 -14.55 -14.11
N TYR A 12 -8.62 -13.36 -13.99
CA TYR A 12 -8.91 -12.79 -12.67
C TYR A 12 -9.81 -13.69 -11.84
N ARG A 13 -10.75 -14.39 -12.46
CA ARG A 13 -11.62 -15.36 -11.80
C ARG A 13 -10.83 -16.53 -11.19
N GLU A 14 -9.93 -17.13 -11.95
CA GLU A 14 -9.06 -18.21 -11.44
C GLU A 14 -8.19 -17.74 -10.28
N TYR A 15 -7.69 -16.48 -10.33
CA TYR A 15 -6.99 -15.88 -9.19
C TYR A 15 -7.90 -15.78 -7.96
N LEU A 16 -9.13 -15.29 -8.11
CA LEU A 16 -10.07 -15.17 -6.98
C LEU A 16 -10.40 -16.52 -6.37
N ASP A 17 -10.59 -17.55 -7.18
CA ASP A 17 -10.89 -18.92 -6.73
C ASP A 17 -9.66 -19.53 -5.99
N LEU A 18 -8.44 -19.27 -6.46
CA LEU A 18 -7.20 -19.64 -5.78
C LEU A 18 -7.08 -18.91 -4.43
N GLU A 19 -7.25 -17.61 -4.44
CA GLU A 19 -7.08 -16.74 -3.27
C GLU A 19 -8.09 -17.07 -2.16
N ALA A 20 -9.31 -17.49 -2.53
CA ALA A 20 -10.36 -17.86 -1.58
C ALA A 20 -10.01 -19.11 -0.75
N THR A 21 -9.13 -19.97 -1.24
CA THR A 21 -8.74 -21.24 -0.59
C THR A 21 -7.29 -21.26 -0.12
N SER A 22 -6.49 -20.26 -0.49
CA SER A 22 -5.08 -20.19 -0.13
C SER A 22 -4.90 -19.71 1.32
N SER A 23 -3.91 -20.26 2.00
CA SER A 23 -3.40 -19.76 3.29
C SER A 23 -2.36 -18.66 3.13
N THR A 24 -1.90 -18.39 1.90
CA THR A 24 -0.94 -17.34 1.54
C THR A 24 -1.63 -16.34 0.64
N ARG A 25 -1.39 -15.04 0.85
CA ARG A 25 -1.89 -13.99 -0.02
C ARG A 25 -1.09 -13.89 -1.30
N HIS A 26 -1.78 -13.53 -2.37
CA HIS A 26 -1.15 -13.35 -3.66
C HIS A 26 -1.57 -12.03 -4.29
N GLU A 27 -0.64 -11.36 -4.92
CA GLU A 27 -0.93 -10.29 -5.87
C GLU A 27 -1.25 -10.89 -7.24
N TYR A 28 -2.06 -10.18 -8.01
CA TYR A 28 -2.41 -10.56 -9.38
C TYR A 28 -2.20 -9.39 -10.32
N PHE A 29 -1.47 -9.64 -11.40
CA PHE A 29 -1.31 -8.67 -12.47
C PHE A 29 -1.12 -9.37 -13.83
N ASP A 30 -1.83 -8.93 -14.84
CA ASP A 30 -1.72 -9.37 -16.24
C ASP A 30 -1.62 -10.90 -16.42
N GLY A 31 -2.45 -11.64 -15.69
CA GLY A 31 -2.50 -13.11 -15.76
C GLY A 31 -1.40 -13.82 -14.97
N GLU A 32 -0.59 -13.13 -14.23
CA GLU A 32 0.41 -13.71 -13.32
C GLU A 32 -0.04 -13.57 -11.86
N ILE A 33 0.27 -14.57 -11.05
CA ILE A 33 -0.05 -14.64 -9.63
C ILE A 33 1.27 -14.70 -8.86
N TYR A 34 1.47 -13.77 -7.94
CA TYR A 34 2.69 -13.63 -7.15
C TYR A 34 2.40 -13.86 -5.68
N ALA A 35 3.01 -14.88 -5.08
CA ALA A 35 2.88 -15.12 -3.65
C ALA A 35 3.56 -13.98 -2.87
N MET A 36 2.84 -13.42 -1.91
CA MET A 36 3.41 -12.41 -1.01
C MET A 36 4.32 -13.09 0.01
N ALA A 37 5.56 -12.61 0.11
CA ALA A 37 6.46 -13.00 1.18
C ALA A 37 6.01 -12.36 2.50
N GLY A 38 6.23 -13.06 3.63
CA GLY A 38 6.07 -12.45 4.94
C GLY A 38 7.09 -11.33 5.15
N GLY A 39 6.67 -10.22 5.77
CA GLY A 39 7.56 -9.13 6.15
C GLY A 39 8.41 -9.48 7.38
N THR A 40 9.49 -8.71 7.61
CA THR A 40 10.27 -8.78 8.86
C THR A 40 9.45 -8.23 10.04
N PRO A 41 9.86 -8.51 11.29
CA PRO A 41 9.25 -7.87 12.46
C PRO A 41 9.24 -6.34 12.38
N GLU A 42 10.33 -5.75 11.91
CA GLU A 42 10.49 -4.29 11.77
C GLU A 42 9.48 -3.73 10.76
N HIS A 43 9.30 -4.40 9.62
CA HIS A 43 8.30 -4.05 8.62
C HIS A 43 6.89 -4.07 9.24
N ALA A 44 6.52 -5.14 9.94
CA ALA A 44 5.22 -5.25 10.58
C ALA A 44 5.00 -4.19 11.66
N MET A 45 6.02 -3.89 12.48
CA MET A 45 5.95 -2.84 13.52
C MET A 45 5.83 -1.46 12.91
N LEU A 46 6.50 -1.19 11.78
CA LEU A 46 6.43 0.09 11.10
C LEU A 46 5.04 0.30 10.47
N ALA A 47 4.47 -0.71 9.81
CA ALA A 47 3.10 -0.68 9.30
C ALA A 47 2.09 -0.42 10.44
N ALA A 48 2.24 -1.10 11.58
CA ALA A 48 1.38 -0.90 12.75
C ALA A 48 1.52 0.53 13.33
N ALA A 49 2.72 1.13 13.29
CA ALA A 49 2.93 2.50 13.75
C ALA A 49 2.24 3.52 12.83
N PHE A 50 2.25 3.32 11.51
CA PHE A 50 1.48 4.13 10.55
C PHE A 50 -0.01 4.00 10.80
N ILE A 51 -0.54 2.77 10.94
CA ILE A 51 -1.95 2.53 11.27
C ILE A 51 -2.35 3.31 12.53
N SER A 52 -1.59 3.15 13.62
CA SER A 52 -1.86 3.83 14.89
C SER A 52 -1.80 5.36 14.80
N ALA A 53 -0.90 5.91 13.99
CA ALA A 53 -0.74 7.35 13.82
C ALA A 53 -1.91 7.94 13.01
N LEU A 54 -2.34 7.25 11.96
CA LEU A 54 -3.45 7.66 11.10
C LEU A 54 -4.78 7.51 11.82
N ASP A 55 -5.07 6.34 12.40
CA ASP A 55 -6.33 6.03 13.08
C ASP A 55 -6.61 7.01 14.22
N ARG A 56 -5.60 7.32 15.04
CA ARG A 56 -5.74 8.29 16.13
C ARG A 56 -6.10 9.71 15.66
N GLN A 57 -5.63 10.14 14.49
CA GLN A 57 -5.91 11.46 13.96
C GLN A 57 -7.24 11.52 13.20
N LEU A 58 -7.63 10.43 12.56
CA LEU A 58 -8.94 10.32 11.90
C LEU A 58 -10.08 10.25 12.92
N GLY A 59 -9.82 9.68 14.11
CA GLY A 59 -10.80 9.62 15.20
C GLY A 59 -12.13 8.99 14.76
N ASP A 60 -13.24 9.60 15.20
CA ASP A 60 -14.60 9.17 14.86
C ASP A 60 -15.11 9.72 13.52
N GLY A 61 -14.22 10.25 12.68
CA GLY A 61 -14.55 10.75 11.34
C GLY A 61 -14.88 9.66 10.33
N ASP A 62 -15.11 10.06 9.07
CA ASP A 62 -15.45 9.14 7.98
C ASP A 62 -14.25 8.29 7.46
N GLY A 63 -13.04 8.60 7.93
CA GLY A 63 -11.83 7.89 7.56
C GLY A 63 -11.68 6.58 8.33
N ARG A 64 -11.31 5.51 7.64
CA ARG A 64 -11.04 4.19 8.21
C ARG A 64 -9.70 3.70 7.77
N VAL A 65 -8.92 3.14 8.69
CA VAL A 65 -7.61 2.58 8.41
C VAL A 65 -7.70 1.07 8.40
N ALA A 66 -7.20 0.46 7.34
CA ALA A 66 -7.15 -0.99 7.19
C ALA A 66 -5.70 -1.48 7.08
N THR A 67 -5.48 -2.72 7.51
CA THR A 67 -4.21 -3.44 7.43
C THR A 67 -4.01 -4.07 6.06
N SER A 68 -2.88 -4.73 5.87
CA SER A 68 -2.57 -5.53 4.68
C SER A 68 -3.51 -6.74 4.47
N ASP A 69 -4.57 -6.90 5.29
CA ASP A 69 -5.65 -7.86 5.01
C ASP A 69 -6.65 -7.33 3.98
N LEU A 70 -6.68 -6.03 3.76
CA LEU A 70 -7.57 -5.42 2.79
C LEU A 70 -6.99 -5.49 1.38
N LYS A 71 -7.67 -6.20 0.51
CA LYS A 71 -7.35 -6.29 -0.90
C LYS A 71 -7.77 -5.01 -1.63
N VAL A 72 -6.88 -4.45 -2.43
CA VAL A 72 -7.13 -3.29 -3.30
C VAL A 72 -7.00 -3.72 -4.75
N ARG A 73 -7.96 -3.37 -5.59
CA ARG A 73 -7.88 -3.55 -7.04
C ARG A 73 -7.78 -2.20 -7.75
N VAL A 74 -6.79 -2.07 -8.61
CA VAL A 74 -6.62 -0.94 -9.51
C VAL A 74 -7.37 -1.25 -10.80
N LEU A 75 -8.60 -0.73 -10.95
CA LEU A 75 -9.45 -1.04 -12.11
C LEU A 75 -8.82 -0.65 -13.45
N ALA A 76 -8.07 0.44 -13.48
CA ALA A 76 -7.43 0.95 -14.69
C ALA A 76 -6.39 -0.02 -15.30
N THR A 77 -5.71 -0.80 -14.45
CA THR A 77 -4.61 -1.67 -14.88
C THR A 77 -4.86 -3.14 -14.61
N GLY A 78 -5.80 -3.46 -13.72
CA GLY A 78 -6.12 -4.81 -13.29
C GLY A 78 -5.20 -5.34 -12.18
N LEU A 79 -4.22 -4.56 -11.69
CA LEU A 79 -3.43 -4.95 -10.52
C LEU A 79 -4.35 -5.18 -9.32
N THR A 80 -4.16 -6.31 -8.65
CA THR A 80 -4.82 -6.63 -7.39
C THR A 80 -3.75 -6.96 -6.36
N THR A 81 -3.75 -6.26 -5.23
CA THR A 81 -2.67 -6.28 -4.25
C THR A 81 -3.18 -6.04 -2.84
N TYR A 82 -2.28 -6.09 -1.85
CA TYR A 82 -2.55 -5.86 -0.44
C TYR A 82 -1.57 -4.83 0.13
N PRO A 83 -1.88 -3.53 0.02
CA PRO A 83 -1.01 -2.50 0.59
C PRO A 83 -0.84 -2.68 2.11
N ASP A 84 0.30 -2.32 2.65
CA ASP A 84 0.57 -2.46 4.09
C ASP A 84 -0.43 -1.67 4.96
N VAL A 85 -0.81 -0.47 4.49
CA VAL A 85 -1.86 0.35 5.11
C VAL A 85 -2.73 0.98 4.03
N THR A 86 -4.04 0.87 4.21
CA THR A 86 -5.03 1.53 3.34
C THR A 86 -5.92 2.44 4.16
N VAL A 87 -6.04 3.70 3.75
CA VAL A 87 -7.05 4.63 4.30
C VAL A 87 -8.17 4.80 3.29
N LEU A 88 -9.40 4.66 3.78
CA LEU A 88 -10.63 4.84 3.01
C LEU A 88 -11.44 5.97 3.65
N CYS A 89 -11.90 6.93 2.85
CA CYS A 89 -12.81 7.98 3.28
C CYS A 89 -14.16 7.82 2.57
N GLY A 90 -15.24 7.89 3.33
CA GLY A 90 -16.58 7.69 2.82
C GLY A 90 -16.97 6.21 2.63
N PRO A 91 -18.01 5.91 1.80
CA PRO A 91 -18.51 4.56 1.57
C PRO A 91 -17.47 3.66 0.90
N LEU A 92 -17.47 2.37 1.27
CA LEU A 92 -16.64 1.37 0.60
C LEU A 92 -17.19 1.07 -0.80
N GLU A 93 -16.35 1.26 -1.81
CA GLU A 93 -16.63 0.81 -3.16
C GLU A 93 -15.91 -0.51 -3.41
N ARG A 94 -16.69 -1.55 -3.67
CA ARG A 94 -16.15 -2.89 -3.91
C ARG A 94 -15.84 -3.09 -5.38
N ASP A 95 -14.88 -3.96 -5.64
CA ASP A 95 -14.62 -4.45 -6.99
C ASP A 95 -15.88 -5.08 -7.58
N PRO A 96 -16.28 -4.72 -8.81
CA PRO A 96 -17.46 -5.30 -9.48
C PRO A 96 -17.42 -6.83 -9.62
N GLU A 97 -16.21 -7.42 -9.67
CA GLU A 97 -16.01 -8.86 -9.83
C GLU A 97 -15.74 -9.58 -8.50
N SER A 98 -15.49 -8.82 -7.40
CA SER A 98 -15.10 -9.40 -6.11
C SER A 98 -15.55 -8.56 -4.92
N THR A 99 -16.32 -9.15 -4.03
CA THR A 99 -16.73 -8.47 -2.78
C THR A 99 -15.61 -8.37 -1.74
N SER A 100 -14.47 -9.06 -1.95
CA SER A 100 -13.32 -9.07 -1.04
C SER A 100 -12.29 -7.98 -1.34
N ALA A 101 -12.41 -7.26 -2.46
CA ALA A 101 -11.52 -6.17 -2.83
C ALA A 101 -12.26 -4.82 -2.82
N VAL A 102 -11.53 -3.75 -2.55
CA VAL A 102 -11.99 -2.37 -2.68
C VAL A 102 -11.26 -1.67 -3.83
N VAL A 103 -11.91 -0.63 -4.39
CA VAL A 103 -11.38 0.09 -5.56
C VAL A 103 -11.17 1.59 -5.30
N ASN A 104 -11.54 2.07 -4.09
CA ASN A 104 -11.55 3.50 -3.77
C ASN A 104 -10.68 3.89 -2.55
N PRO A 105 -9.42 3.46 -2.45
CA PRO A 105 -8.54 3.95 -1.40
C PRO A 105 -8.30 5.45 -1.56
N THR A 106 -8.18 6.16 -0.43
CA THR A 106 -7.83 7.58 -0.38
C THR A 106 -6.34 7.80 -0.13
N VAL A 107 -5.75 6.97 0.75
CA VAL A 107 -4.30 6.97 1.01
C VAL A 107 -3.81 5.53 1.08
N LEU A 108 -2.64 5.28 0.50
CA LEU A 108 -1.93 4.02 0.59
C LEU A 108 -0.57 4.23 1.24
N VAL A 109 -0.10 3.26 2.02
CA VAL A 109 1.25 3.21 2.57
C VAL A 109 1.85 1.85 2.27
N GLU A 110 3.06 1.86 1.73
CA GLU A 110 3.93 0.69 1.59
C GLU A 110 5.16 0.86 2.47
N VAL A 111 5.46 -0.14 3.25
CA VAL A 111 6.73 -0.24 3.98
C VAL A 111 7.69 -1.03 3.11
N LEU A 112 8.70 -0.37 2.63
CA LEU A 112 9.66 -0.97 1.70
C LEU A 112 10.46 -2.09 2.36
N SER A 113 10.88 -3.08 1.55
CA SER A 113 11.75 -4.17 1.96
C SER A 113 12.85 -4.39 0.92
N ASP A 114 13.94 -5.06 1.30
CA ASP A 114 15.04 -5.34 0.36
C ASP A 114 14.58 -6.10 -0.90
N SER A 115 13.57 -6.94 -0.77
CA SER A 115 13.06 -7.77 -1.87
C SER A 115 12.06 -7.07 -2.78
N THR A 116 11.33 -6.06 -2.27
CA THR A 116 10.21 -5.43 -3.00
C THR A 116 10.44 -3.97 -3.34
N GLU A 117 11.44 -3.29 -2.74
CA GLU A 117 11.67 -1.85 -2.87
C GLU A 117 11.66 -1.35 -4.33
N ALA A 118 12.33 -2.07 -5.23
CA ALA A 118 12.41 -1.66 -6.63
C ALA A 118 11.04 -1.75 -7.34
N TYR A 119 10.25 -2.76 -7.01
CA TYR A 119 8.90 -2.94 -7.53
C TYR A 119 7.92 -1.92 -6.92
N ASP A 120 7.98 -1.73 -5.59
CA ASP A 120 7.09 -0.80 -4.88
C ASP A 120 7.32 0.66 -5.31
N ARG A 121 8.60 1.07 -5.56
CA ARG A 121 8.96 2.41 -6.05
C ARG A 121 8.71 2.61 -7.54
N GLY A 122 8.60 1.54 -8.30
CA GLY A 122 8.42 1.54 -9.76
C GLY A 122 7.02 1.14 -10.17
N GLU A 123 6.89 -0.06 -10.71
CA GLU A 123 5.68 -0.55 -11.37
C GLU A 123 4.43 -0.49 -10.47
N LYS A 124 4.54 -0.92 -9.21
CA LYS A 124 3.41 -0.92 -8.27
C LYS A 124 2.91 0.50 -8.00
N LEU A 125 3.83 1.45 -7.76
CA LEU A 125 3.47 2.85 -7.60
C LEU A 125 2.76 3.41 -8.84
N GLU A 126 3.27 3.13 -10.05
CA GLU A 126 2.66 3.59 -11.30
C GLU A 126 1.20 3.11 -11.44
N HIS A 127 0.91 1.90 -10.99
CA HIS A 127 -0.46 1.39 -10.92
C HIS A 127 -1.30 2.19 -9.91
N TYR A 128 -0.80 2.40 -8.69
CA TYR A 128 -1.52 3.14 -7.66
C TYR A 128 -1.89 4.56 -8.08
N LEU A 129 -0.98 5.24 -8.75
CA LEU A 129 -1.20 6.62 -9.22
C LEU A 129 -2.37 6.73 -10.22
N GLN A 130 -2.83 5.62 -10.80
CA GLN A 130 -3.99 5.56 -11.69
C GLN A 130 -5.33 5.37 -10.97
N ILE A 131 -5.34 5.14 -9.65
CA ILE A 131 -6.59 5.03 -8.88
C ILE A 131 -7.22 6.42 -8.78
N PRO A 132 -8.46 6.62 -9.26
CA PRO A 132 -9.06 7.95 -9.33
C PRO A 132 -9.26 8.62 -7.96
N THR A 133 -9.59 7.83 -6.93
CA THR A 133 -9.85 8.32 -5.57
C THR A 133 -8.59 8.54 -4.76
N LEU A 134 -7.46 8.00 -5.17
CA LEU A 134 -6.21 8.10 -4.42
C LEU A 134 -5.72 9.55 -4.39
N GLN A 135 -5.43 10.06 -3.20
CA GLN A 135 -4.94 11.40 -2.94
C GLN A 135 -3.48 11.42 -2.51
N ALA A 136 -3.03 10.35 -1.85
CA ALA A 136 -1.65 10.23 -1.42
C ALA A 136 -1.18 8.76 -1.41
N CYS A 137 0.10 8.55 -1.73
CA CYS A 137 0.79 7.29 -1.56
C CYS A 137 2.11 7.55 -0.80
N LEU A 138 2.35 6.79 0.25
CA LEU A 138 3.55 6.87 1.08
C LEU A 138 4.41 5.62 0.88
N LEU A 139 5.71 5.83 0.70
CA LEU A 139 6.70 4.77 0.66
C LEU A 139 7.67 4.97 1.83
N ALA A 140 7.56 4.10 2.85
CA ALA A 140 8.34 4.20 4.08
C ALA A 140 9.58 3.32 3.99
N SER A 141 10.77 3.92 4.13
CA SER A 141 12.03 3.17 4.10
C SER A 141 12.18 2.29 5.34
N HIS A 142 12.64 1.05 5.16
CA HIS A 142 13.02 0.18 6.29
C HIS A 142 14.48 0.40 6.73
N ARG A 143 15.28 1.13 5.94
CA ARG A 143 16.71 1.35 6.19
C ARG A 143 17.02 2.65 6.91
N GLU A 144 16.17 3.64 6.80
CA GLU A 144 16.35 4.96 7.38
C GLU A 144 14.99 5.57 7.71
N ALA A 145 14.97 6.50 8.68
CA ALA A 145 13.76 7.21 9.07
C ALA A 145 13.38 8.24 7.98
N CYS A 146 12.90 7.74 6.86
CA CYS A 146 12.58 8.49 5.66
C CYS A 146 11.29 7.96 5.03
N VAL A 147 10.41 8.88 4.64
CA VAL A 147 9.17 8.58 3.95
C VAL A 147 9.05 9.45 2.71
N GLU A 148 8.86 8.82 1.56
CA GLU A 148 8.46 9.52 0.34
C GLU A 148 6.94 9.64 0.33
N LEU A 149 6.47 10.83 0.04
CA LEU A 149 5.05 11.14 -0.11
C LEU A 149 4.77 11.58 -1.55
N TRP A 150 3.91 10.85 -2.22
CA TRP A 150 3.32 11.22 -3.49
C TRP A 150 1.92 11.78 -3.23
N THR A 151 1.69 13.04 -3.57
CA THR A 151 0.42 13.75 -3.35
C THR A 151 -0.19 14.13 -4.69
N ARG A 152 -1.48 13.86 -4.85
CA ARG A 152 -2.23 14.30 -6.04
C ARG A 152 -2.48 15.81 -6.01
N ARG A 153 -2.16 16.46 -7.13
CA ARG A 153 -2.41 17.90 -7.37
C ARG A 153 -3.13 18.04 -8.72
N GLY A 154 -4.45 17.91 -8.69
CA GLY A 154 -5.24 17.80 -9.92
C GLY A 154 -4.93 16.50 -10.66
N GLU A 155 -4.47 16.61 -11.91
CA GLU A 155 -4.07 15.47 -12.74
C GLU A 155 -2.59 15.06 -12.56
N GLN A 156 -1.82 15.82 -11.79
CA GLN A 156 -0.40 15.58 -11.59
C GLN A 156 -0.13 15.00 -10.19
N TRP A 157 1.02 14.34 -10.08
CA TRP A 157 1.53 13.86 -8.81
C TRP A 157 2.80 14.61 -8.42
N GLN A 158 2.86 15.06 -7.17
CA GLN A 158 4.01 15.73 -6.59
C GLN A 158 4.67 14.80 -5.58
N ARG A 159 5.97 14.54 -5.77
CA ARG A 159 6.80 13.81 -4.81
C ARG A 159 7.45 14.79 -3.84
N THR A 160 7.37 14.47 -2.57
CA THR A 160 8.14 15.09 -1.48
C THR A 160 8.77 14.00 -0.62
N GLU A 161 9.77 14.35 0.17
CA GLU A 161 10.45 13.43 1.08
C GLU A 161 10.54 14.09 2.45
N ALA A 162 10.32 13.33 3.51
CA ALA A 162 10.50 13.77 4.88
C ALA A 162 11.31 12.74 5.67
N ARG A 163 12.18 13.25 6.53
CA ARG A 163 13.07 12.49 7.41
C ARG A 163 12.73 12.73 8.87
N ALA A 164 13.40 12.00 9.78
CA ALA A 164 13.29 12.25 11.21
C ALA A 164 13.48 13.74 11.51
N GLY A 165 12.62 14.31 12.37
CA GLY A 165 12.56 15.75 12.67
C GLY A 165 11.70 16.56 11.72
N SER A 166 11.07 15.94 10.72
CA SER A 166 10.11 16.56 9.80
C SER A 166 8.75 15.88 9.88
N ALA A 167 7.71 16.59 9.44
CA ALA A 167 6.36 16.08 9.38
C ALA A 167 5.82 16.07 7.95
N LEU A 168 5.00 15.08 7.63
CA LEU A 168 4.26 14.95 6.38
C LEU A 168 2.81 15.35 6.59
N ARG A 169 2.33 16.25 5.75
CA ARG A 169 0.91 16.64 5.76
C ARG A 169 0.15 15.85 4.69
N LEU A 170 -0.92 15.22 5.12
CA LEU A 170 -1.89 14.53 4.28
C LEU A 170 -3.18 15.37 4.23
N ASP A 171 -3.13 16.46 3.44
CA ASP A 171 -4.20 17.47 3.40
C ASP A 171 -5.57 16.87 3.10
N ALA A 172 -5.63 15.86 2.23
CA ALA A 172 -6.87 15.19 1.82
C ALA A 172 -7.63 14.50 2.96
N ILE A 173 -6.94 14.14 4.04
CA ILE A 173 -7.51 13.46 5.21
C ILE A 173 -7.26 14.24 6.51
N GLY A 174 -6.70 15.46 6.44
CA GLY A 174 -6.44 16.32 7.58
C GLY A 174 -5.41 15.81 8.58
N CYS A 175 -4.57 14.84 8.20
CA CYS A 175 -3.57 14.22 9.07
C CYS A 175 -2.18 14.83 8.89
N THR A 176 -1.40 14.81 9.98
CA THR A 176 0.02 15.19 9.96
C THR A 176 0.85 14.10 10.64
N LEU A 177 1.79 13.51 9.92
CA LEU A 177 2.62 12.41 10.39
C LEU A 177 4.02 12.92 10.75
N ASP A 178 4.40 12.80 12.01
CA ASP A 178 5.78 13.00 12.45
C ASP A 178 6.60 11.74 12.13
N VAL A 179 7.53 11.87 11.19
CA VAL A 179 8.34 10.74 10.72
C VAL A 179 9.19 10.16 11.85
N GLY A 180 9.86 11.01 12.63
CA GLY A 180 10.69 10.58 13.75
C GLY A 180 9.89 9.82 14.80
N ALA A 181 8.71 10.32 15.16
CA ALA A 181 7.83 9.68 16.15
C ALA A 181 7.30 8.31 15.68
N ILE A 182 6.98 8.16 14.38
CA ILE A 182 6.54 6.87 13.81
C ILE A 182 7.66 5.84 13.91
N TYR A 183 8.87 6.17 13.46
CA TYR A 183 10.01 5.26 13.50
C TYR A 183 10.44 4.93 14.91
N GLN A 184 10.50 5.93 15.81
CA GLN A 184 10.82 5.70 17.22
C GLN A 184 9.80 4.79 17.90
N ARG A 185 8.50 4.96 17.62
CA ARG A 185 7.44 4.09 18.13
C ARG A 185 7.55 2.65 17.62
N ALA A 186 7.89 2.49 16.34
CA ALA A 186 8.01 1.18 15.70
C ALA A 186 9.25 0.41 16.14
N LEU A 187 10.40 1.07 16.17
CA LEU A 187 11.71 0.43 16.23
C LEU A 187 12.50 0.80 17.50
N GLY A 188 12.03 1.76 18.31
CA GLY A 188 12.70 2.19 19.53
C GLY A 188 14.13 2.66 19.24
N ASP A 189 15.08 2.20 20.05
CA ASP A 189 16.50 2.55 19.90
C ASP A 189 17.17 1.93 18.66
N ALA A 190 16.51 0.96 18.02
CA ALA A 190 16.93 0.37 16.75
C ALA A 190 16.44 1.17 15.54
N ALA A 191 15.73 2.30 15.74
CA ALA A 191 15.29 3.14 14.65
C ALA A 191 16.48 3.64 13.83
N PRO A 192 16.48 3.46 12.50
CA PRO A 192 17.54 3.97 11.65
C PRO A 192 17.56 5.50 11.71
N ARG A 193 18.75 6.09 11.76
CA ARG A 193 18.97 7.53 11.87
C ARG A 193 18.96 8.23 10.52
#